data_2f5e4019c10a1635ddd44b7c4d449ef3
#
_entry.id   2f5e4019c10a1635ddd44b7c4d449ef3
#
_cell.length_a   1.000
_cell.length_b   1.000
_cell.length_c   1.000
_cell.angle_alpha   90.00
_cell.angle_beta   90.00
_cell.angle_gamma   90.00
#
_symmetry.space_group_name_H-M   'P 1'
#
loop_
_entity.id
_entity.type
_entity.pdbx_description
1 polymer ?
#
loop_
_entity_poly.entity_id
_entity_poly.type
_entity_poly.pdbx_seq_one_letter_code
_entity_poly.pdbx_strand_id
1 'polypeptide(L)'
;LPMGFGAILVNLPLSGAVDQVYDGVLEEGAIDVLFRAGIANELFPLLLFIGIGAMIDFGPLLSNPKLLLFGAAAQFGIFVTMTLACGVNMIFPGMFSLQDAACVGIIGAADGPTAIFVSNYFDTKYLGAIVVAAYSYMALVPIIQPPVIRAITTKKERMIRMPYEAKEISRTVRILFPIVVTAIAGLVAPRSVALVGFLMFGNLLRECGVLNSLSETAQNVLANLITIFLGITIATKMQADQFLTGGTLLIIALGLFAFVFDTVGGV
;
A
#
# COMPACT_ATOMS: atom_id res chain seq x y z
N LEU A 1 6.60 13.85 -3.26
CA LEU A 1 6.82 14.97 -4.18
C LEU A 1 6.01 14.82 -5.46
N PRO A 2 6.00 13.68 -6.20
CA PRO A 2 5.18 13.52 -7.42
C PRO A 2 3.69 13.81 -7.19
N MET A 3 3.12 13.30 -6.11
CA MET A 3 1.72 13.51 -5.73
C MET A 3 1.40 14.99 -5.46
N GLY A 4 2.26 15.70 -4.70
CA GLY A 4 2.07 17.12 -4.43
C GLY A 4 2.19 17.99 -5.68
N PHE A 5 3.12 17.66 -6.58
CA PHE A 5 3.25 18.34 -7.86
C PHE A 5 2.05 18.05 -8.78
N GLY A 6 1.60 16.81 -8.83
CA GLY A 6 0.38 16.42 -9.52
C GLY A 6 -0.84 17.18 -9.00
N ALA A 7 -0.98 17.32 -7.66
CA ALA A 7 -2.07 18.09 -7.06
C ALA A 7 -2.06 19.56 -7.49
N ILE A 8 -0.89 20.17 -7.67
CA ILE A 8 -0.82 21.54 -8.24
C ILE A 8 -1.35 21.51 -9.67
N LEU A 9 -0.91 20.58 -10.51
CA LEU A 9 -1.31 20.52 -11.91
C LEU A 9 -2.83 20.35 -12.10
N VAL A 10 -3.47 19.47 -11.32
CA VAL A 10 -4.91 19.17 -11.47
C VAL A 10 -5.81 20.28 -10.91
N ASN A 11 -5.28 21.17 -10.06
CA ASN A 11 -6.00 22.30 -9.50
C ASN A 11 -5.71 23.63 -10.22
N LEU A 12 -4.80 23.64 -11.20
CA LEU A 12 -4.58 24.81 -12.03
C LEU A 12 -5.71 24.91 -13.09
N PRO A 13 -6.37 26.06 -13.21
CA PRO A 13 -7.39 26.24 -14.23
C PRO A 13 -6.77 26.11 -15.63
N LEU A 14 -7.50 25.45 -16.53
CA LEU A 14 -7.11 25.29 -17.94
C LEU A 14 -5.77 24.57 -18.15
N SER A 15 -5.37 23.72 -17.21
CA SER A 15 -4.06 23.06 -17.26
C SER A 15 -3.95 21.95 -18.33
N GLY A 16 -5.08 21.45 -18.86
CA GLY A 16 -5.11 20.25 -19.70
C GLY A 16 -4.63 18.98 -18.96
N ALA A 17 -4.46 19.04 -17.65
CA ALA A 17 -4.01 17.92 -16.85
C ALA A 17 -5.12 16.89 -16.59
N VAL A 18 -6.35 17.36 -16.42
CA VAL A 18 -7.57 16.58 -16.22
C VAL A 18 -8.54 16.79 -17.38
N ASP A 19 -9.46 15.84 -17.54
CA ASP A 19 -10.51 15.92 -18.57
C ASP A 19 -11.32 17.20 -18.41
N GLN A 20 -11.50 17.92 -19.50
CA GLN A 20 -12.25 19.18 -19.54
C GLN A 20 -13.18 19.19 -20.75
N VAL A 21 -14.31 19.89 -20.63
CA VAL A 21 -15.25 20.07 -21.75
C VAL A 21 -15.11 21.49 -22.28
N TYR A 22 -14.61 21.64 -23.51
CA TYR A 22 -14.53 22.90 -24.23
C TYR A 22 -15.54 22.90 -25.39
N ASP A 23 -16.40 23.88 -25.45
CA ASP A 23 -17.41 24.03 -26.51
C ASP A 23 -18.22 22.75 -26.77
N GLY A 24 -18.47 21.94 -25.72
CA GLY A 24 -19.19 20.68 -25.81
C GLY A 24 -18.36 19.50 -26.31
N VAL A 25 -17.04 19.68 -26.50
CA VAL A 25 -16.10 18.62 -26.87
C VAL A 25 -15.28 18.23 -25.62
N LEU A 26 -15.19 16.92 -25.35
CA LEU A 26 -14.36 16.40 -24.28
C LEU A 26 -12.88 16.43 -24.73
N GLU A 27 -12.07 17.22 -24.06
CA GLU A 27 -10.62 17.17 -24.16
C GLU A 27 -10.07 16.28 -23.04
N GLU A 28 -9.38 15.19 -23.43
CA GLU A 28 -8.82 14.26 -22.46
C GLU A 28 -7.56 14.83 -21.78
N GLY A 29 -7.58 14.86 -20.44
CA GLY A 29 -6.44 15.27 -19.63
C GLY A 29 -5.33 14.22 -19.58
N ALA A 30 -4.07 14.67 -19.72
CA ALA A 30 -2.93 13.75 -19.75
C ALA A 30 -2.81 12.88 -18.49
N ILE A 31 -3.14 13.42 -17.31
CA ILE A 31 -3.08 12.68 -16.03
C ILE A 31 -4.27 11.72 -15.91
N ASP A 32 -5.45 12.08 -16.43
CA ASP A 32 -6.61 11.18 -16.45
C ASP A 32 -6.40 10.00 -17.42
N VAL A 33 -5.74 10.22 -18.55
CA VAL A 33 -5.31 9.13 -19.45
C VAL A 33 -4.39 8.17 -18.73
N LEU A 34 -3.38 8.68 -18.00
CA LEU A 34 -2.50 7.84 -17.19
C LEU A 34 -3.24 7.13 -16.06
N PHE A 35 -4.22 7.78 -15.43
CA PHE A 35 -5.05 7.18 -14.39
C PHE A 35 -5.84 5.97 -14.94
N ARG A 36 -6.50 6.15 -16.06
CA ARG A 36 -7.24 5.05 -16.72
C ARG A 36 -6.34 3.92 -17.17
N ALA A 37 -5.14 4.26 -17.68
CA ALA A 37 -4.19 3.28 -18.18
C ALA A 37 -3.45 2.51 -17.09
N GLY A 38 -3.33 3.04 -15.86
CA GLY A 38 -2.44 2.47 -14.87
C GLY A 38 -3.06 2.22 -13.49
N ILE A 39 -3.94 3.10 -13.01
CA ILE A 39 -4.55 2.94 -11.67
C ILE A 39 -5.92 2.27 -11.77
N ALA A 40 -6.79 2.74 -12.65
CA ALA A 40 -8.15 2.20 -12.78
C ALA A 40 -8.17 0.71 -13.19
N ASN A 41 -7.17 0.26 -13.93
CA ASN A 41 -6.98 -1.15 -14.30
C ASN A 41 -5.98 -1.91 -13.40
N GLU A 42 -5.56 -1.31 -12.27
CA GLU A 42 -4.65 -1.90 -11.27
C GLU A 42 -3.23 -2.21 -11.78
N LEU A 43 -2.87 -1.82 -13.02
CA LEU A 43 -1.60 -2.18 -13.64
C LEU A 43 -0.39 -1.61 -12.87
N PHE A 44 -0.41 -0.34 -12.50
CA PHE A 44 0.73 0.29 -11.80
C PHE A 44 0.99 -0.32 -10.42
N PRO A 45 -0.02 -0.54 -9.54
CA PRO A 45 0.19 -1.27 -8.30
C PRO A 45 0.83 -2.64 -8.52
N LEU A 46 0.33 -3.44 -9.48
CA LEU A 46 0.87 -4.76 -9.75
C LEU A 46 2.33 -4.71 -10.23
N LEU A 47 2.67 -3.80 -11.14
CA LEU A 47 4.05 -3.62 -11.60
C LEU A 47 4.99 -3.19 -10.47
N LEU A 48 4.51 -2.34 -9.55
CA LEU A 48 5.30 -1.94 -8.39
C LEU A 48 5.60 -3.13 -7.47
N PHE A 49 4.67 -4.07 -7.33
CA PHE A 49 4.88 -5.28 -6.54
C PHE A 49 5.99 -6.18 -7.07
N ILE A 50 6.30 -6.17 -8.38
CA ILE A 50 7.49 -6.85 -8.91
C ILE A 50 8.76 -6.24 -8.31
N GLY A 51 8.85 -4.92 -8.30
CA GLY A 51 9.99 -4.21 -7.71
C GLY A 51 10.14 -4.48 -6.22
N ILE A 52 9.04 -4.37 -5.47
CA ILE A 52 9.01 -4.65 -4.03
C ILE A 52 9.40 -6.09 -3.76
N GLY A 53 8.85 -7.07 -4.47
CA GLY A 53 9.19 -8.47 -4.33
C GLY A 53 10.66 -8.79 -4.57
N ALA A 54 11.27 -8.11 -5.55
CA ALA A 54 12.70 -8.21 -5.82
C ALA A 54 13.56 -7.59 -4.71
N MET A 55 13.05 -6.62 -3.95
CA MET A 55 13.76 -6.02 -2.79
C MET A 55 13.70 -6.91 -1.54
N ILE A 56 12.61 -7.68 -1.34
CA ILE A 56 12.36 -8.43 -0.11
C ILE A 56 13.26 -9.65 -0.03
N ASP A 57 13.94 -9.80 1.13
CA ASP A 57 14.64 -11.03 1.51
C ASP A 57 13.78 -11.85 2.48
N PHE A 58 13.20 -12.95 1.97
CA PHE A 58 12.45 -13.88 2.79
C PHE A 58 13.31 -14.92 3.54
N GLY A 59 14.64 -14.86 3.42
CA GLY A 59 15.56 -15.76 4.12
C GLY A 59 15.30 -15.84 5.62
N PRO A 60 15.20 -14.72 6.37
CA PRO A 60 14.88 -14.74 7.79
C PRO A 60 13.56 -15.45 8.12
N LEU A 61 12.53 -15.23 7.31
CA LEU A 61 11.22 -15.85 7.48
C LEU A 61 11.28 -17.37 7.25
N LEU A 62 12.00 -17.79 6.22
CA LEU A 62 12.20 -19.22 5.90
C LEU A 62 13.03 -19.92 6.97
N SER A 63 13.99 -19.23 7.59
CA SER A 63 14.80 -19.80 8.67
C SER A 63 14.03 -19.93 9.99
N ASN A 64 13.07 -19.04 10.24
CA ASN A 64 12.23 -19.05 11.43
C ASN A 64 10.75 -18.71 11.08
N PRO A 65 9.94 -19.70 10.72
CA PRO A 65 8.54 -19.49 10.34
C PRO A 65 7.67 -18.86 11.45
N LYS A 66 8.11 -18.87 12.70
CA LYS A 66 7.40 -18.20 13.81
C LYS A 66 7.31 -16.67 13.59
N LEU A 67 8.18 -16.11 12.76
CA LEU A 67 8.13 -14.68 12.40
C LEU A 67 6.84 -14.32 11.64
N LEU A 68 6.15 -15.27 11.02
CA LEU A 68 4.83 -15.06 10.43
C LEU A 68 3.79 -14.58 11.46
N LEU A 69 3.93 -14.99 12.73
CA LEU A 69 3.01 -14.56 13.79
C LEU A 69 3.12 -13.07 14.07
N PHE A 70 4.32 -12.48 13.95
CA PHE A 70 4.48 -11.03 14.09
C PHE A 70 3.83 -10.27 12.94
N GLY A 71 3.94 -10.77 11.71
CA GLY A 71 3.21 -10.22 10.58
C GLY A 71 1.69 -10.29 10.77
N ALA A 72 1.17 -11.41 11.26
CA ALA A 72 -0.24 -11.56 11.58
C ALA A 72 -0.68 -10.60 12.71
N ALA A 73 0.15 -10.43 13.75
CA ALA A 73 -0.13 -9.51 14.85
C ALA A 73 -0.15 -8.04 14.38
N ALA A 74 0.73 -7.67 13.46
CA ALA A 74 0.76 -6.33 12.87
C ALA A 74 -0.53 -5.98 12.11
N GLN A 75 -1.28 -6.95 11.57
CA GLN A 75 -2.58 -6.69 10.94
C GLN A 75 -3.66 -6.20 11.93
N PHE A 76 -3.39 -6.18 13.23
CA PHE A 76 -4.31 -5.67 14.25
C PHE A 76 -4.79 -4.25 13.95
N GLY A 77 -3.91 -3.39 13.46
CA GLY A 77 -4.24 -2.01 13.09
C GLY A 77 -5.32 -1.91 12.01
N ILE A 78 -5.31 -2.80 11.00
CA ILE A 78 -6.34 -2.86 9.95
C ILE A 78 -7.72 -3.11 10.56
N PHE A 79 -7.84 -4.15 11.39
CA PHE A 79 -9.14 -4.54 11.98
C PHE A 79 -9.67 -3.50 12.97
N VAL A 80 -8.80 -2.90 13.79
CA VAL A 80 -9.19 -1.82 14.69
C VAL A 80 -9.70 -0.62 13.90
N THR A 81 -8.99 -0.21 12.85
CA THR A 81 -9.36 0.95 12.04
C THR A 81 -10.66 0.70 11.28
N MET A 82 -10.84 -0.49 10.70
CA MET A 82 -12.11 -0.88 10.08
C MET A 82 -13.26 -0.81 11.09
N THR A 83 -13.07 -1.31 12.32
CA THR A 83 -14.06 -1.26 13.38
C THR A 83 -14.38 0.19 13.78
N LEU A 84 -13.36 1.05 13.89
CA LEU A 84 -13.56 2.47 14.16
C LEU A 84 -14.33 3.17 13.03
N ALA A 85 -14.01 2.89 11.78
CA ALA A 85 -14.73 3.43 10.63
C ALA A 85 -16.20 2.99 10.61
N CYS A 86 -16.48 1.72 10.95
CA CYS A 86 -17.84 1.24 11.13
C CYS A 86 -18.53 1.95 12.34
N GLY A 87 -17.81 2.19 13.43
CA GLY A 87 -18.31 2.94 14.59
C GLY A 87 -18.67 4.38 14.25
N VAL A 88 -17.85 5.04 13.42
CA VAL A 88 -18.17 6.39 12.91
C VAL A 88 -19.48 6.39 12.12
N ASN A 89 -19.73 5.34 11.33
CA ASN A 89 -20.99 5.24 10.58
C ASN A 89 -22.22 5.06 11.48
N MET A 90 -22.05 4.59 12.72
CA MET A 90 -23.14 4.57 13.72
C MET A 90 -23.47 5.99 14.22
N ILE A 91 -22.48 6.88 14.30
CA ILE A 91 -22.66 8.26 14.76
C ILE A 91 -23.11 9.16 13.59
N PHE A 92 -22.56 8.93 12.40
CA PHE A 92 -22.87 9.66 11.16
C PHE A 92 -23.37 8.67 10.11
N PRO A 93 -24.66 8.30 10.12
CA PRO A 93 -25.21 7.29 9.23
C PRO A 93 -24.98 7.63 7.74
N GLY A 94 -24.51 6.66 6.97
CA GLY A 94 -24.29 6.81 5.52
C GLY A 94 -22.96 7.46 5.14
N MET A 95 -22.07 7.76 6.09
CA MET A 95 -20.75 8.32 5.78
C MET A 95 -19.84 7.28 5.13
N PHE A 96 -19.73 6.09 5.71
CA PHE A 96 -18.94 4.98 5.20
C PHE A 96 -19.82 3.74 4.98
N SER A 97 -19.76 3.14 3.80
CA SER A 97 -20.22 1.77 3.59
C SER A 97 -19.26 0.78 4.28
N LEU A 98 -19.65 -0.49 4.37
CA LEU A 98 -18.74 -1.53 4.88
C LEU A 98 -17.49 -1.68 4.00
N GLN A 99 -17.65 -1.50 2.69
CA GLN A 99 -16.55 -1.50 1.73
C GLN A 99 -15.62 -0.30 1.96
N ASP A 100 -16.17 0.90 2.16
CA ASP A 100 -15.37 2.08 2.50
C ASP A 100 -14.60 1.88 3.81
N ALA A 101 -15.24 1.30 4.83
CA ALA A 101 -14.59 1.00 6.11
C ALA A 101 -13.43 0.00 5.94
N ALA A 102 -13.60 -1.02 5.08
CA ALA A 102 -12.52 -1.94 4.75
C ALA A 102 -11.36 -1.23 4.02
N CYS A 103 -11.68 -0.34 3.07
CA CYS A 103 -10.67 0.46 2.36
C CYS A 103 -9.92 1.43 3.31
N VAL A 104 -10.62 2.02 4.29
CA VAL A 104 -9.99 2.86 5.31
C VAL A 104 -9.11 2.02 6.24
N GLY A 105 -9.58 0.82 6.61
CA GLY A 105 -8.82 -0.12 7.44
C GLY A 105 -7.49 -0.51 6.82
N ILE A 106 -7.44 -0.72 5.49
CA ILE A 106 -6.22 -1.17 4.79
C ILE A 106 -5.07 -0.13 4.85
N ILE A 107 -5.35 1.11 5.24
CA ILE A 107 -4.30 2.11 5.50
C ILE A 107 -3.32 1.58 6.56
N GLY A 108 -3.81 0.80 7.54
CA GLY A 108 -3.00 0.17 8.58
C GLY A 108 -2.00 -0.88 8.07
N ALA A 109 -2.18 -1.42 6.86
CA ALA A 109 -1.18 -2.30 6.26
C ALA A 109 0.16 -1.60 5.98
N ALA A 110 0.21 -0.27 6.04
CA ALA A 110 1.36 0.56 5.73
C ALA A 110 1.93 0.30 4.32
N ASP A 111 1.04 -0.02 3.38
CA ASP A 111 1.37 -0.38 1.99
C ASP A 111 0.46 0.39 1.01
N GLY A 112 1.04 1.43 0.41
CA GLY A 112 0.33 2.30 -0.53
C GLY A 112 -0.26 1.57 -1.74
N PRO A 113 0.50 0.71 -2.45
CA PRO A 113 0.00 -0.06 -3.57
C PRO A 113 -1.19 -0.96 -3.22
N THR A 114 -1.16 -1.64 -2.08
CA THR A 114 -2.29 -2.44 -1.58
C THR A 114 -3.52 -1.56 -1.29
N ALA A 115 -3.32 -0.36 -0.73
CA ALA A 115 -4.41 0.59 -0.50
C ALA A 115 -5.08 1.02 -1.81
N ILE A 116 -4.31 1.24 -2.89
CA ILE A 116 -4.86 1.53 -4.23
C ILE A 116 -5.64 0.34 -4.76
N PHE A 117 -5.04 -0.85 -4.72
CA PHE A 117 -5.65 -2.09 -5.21
C PHE A 117 -7.00 -2.36 -4.53
N VAL A 118 -7.04 -2.36 -3.21
CA VAL A 118 -8.27 -2.63 -2.44
C VAL A 118 -9.33 -1.55 -2.67
N SER A 119 -8.91 -0.28 -2.75
CA SER A 119 -9.82 0.85 -2.97
C SER A 119 -10.43 0.83 -4.37
N ASN A 120 -9.67 0.46 -5.40
CA ASN A 120 -10.20 0.24 -6.74
C ASN A 120 -11.13 -0.97 -6.79
N TYR A 121 -10.73 -2.08 -6.15
CA TYR A 121 -11.52 -3.30 -6.12
C TYR A 121 -12.93 -3.09 -5.56
N PHE A 122 -13.06 -2.26 -4.51
CA PHE A 122 -14.34 -1.90 -3.91
C PHE A 122 -14.99 -0.66 -4.51
N ASP A 123 -14.36 -0.04 -5.51
CA ASP A 123 -14.82 1.19 -6.17
C ASP A 123 -15.24 2.29 -5.19
N THR A 124 -14.38 2.53 -4.17
CA THR A 124 -14.69 3.53 -3.14
C THR A 124 -14.51 4.95 -3.68
N LYS A 125 -15.47 5.81 -3.38
CA LYS A 125 -15.38 7.27 -3.66
C LYS A 125 -14.22 7.96 -2.91
N TYR A 126 -13.67 7.30 -1.89
CA TYR A 126 -12.59 7.83 -1.05
C TYR A 126 -11.19 7.40 -1.49
N LEU A 127 -11.03 6.81 -2.67
CA LEU A 127 -9.73 6.36 -3.20
C LEU A 127 -8.62 7.40 -2.98
N GLY A 128 -8.85 8.66 -3.37
CA GLY A 128 -7.86 9.72 -3.23
C GLY A 128 -7.44 9.97 -1.79
N ALA A 129 -8.41 10.09 -0.88
CA ALA A 129 -8.16 10.32 0.54
C ALA A 129 -7.39 9.16 1.20
N ILE A 130 -7.78 7.92 0.88
CA ILE A 130 -7.15 6.70 1.41
C ILE A 130 -5.70 6.60 0.93
N VAL A 131 -5.46 6.83 -0.36
CA VAL A 131 -4.12 6.75 -0.94
C VAL A 131 -3.21 7.85 -0.38
N VAL A 132 -3.71 9.09 -0.29
CA VAL A 132 -2.95 10.20 0.30
C VAL A 132 -2.61 9.91 1.76
N ALA A 133 -3.56 9.40 2.55
CA ALA A 133 -3.33 9.01 3.93
C ALA A 133 -2.27 7.89 4.01
N ALA A 134 -2.42 6.80 3.24
CA ALA A 134 -1.51 5.66 3.24
C ALA A 134 -0.07 6.08 2.92
N TYR A 135 0.16 6.81 1.82
CA TYR A 135 1.50 7.24 1.43
C TYR A 135 2.09 8.31 2.38
N SER A 136 1.26 9.23 2.89
CA SER A 136 1.72 10.25 3.83
C SER A 136 2.18 9.63 5.15
N TYR A 137 1.39 8.72 5.69
CA TYR A 137 1.74 8.05 6.96
C TYR A 137 2.88 7.06 6.80
N MET A 138 2.98 6.35 5.67
CA MET A 138 4.13 5.50 5.37
C MET A 138 5.44 6.31 5.42
N ALA A 139 5.44 7.54 4.90
CA ALA A 139 6.60 8.43 4.99
C ALA A 139 6.88 8.91 6.43
N LEU A 140 5.86 8.94 7.30
CA LEU A 140 5.97 9.36 8.70
C LEU A 140 6.24 8.20 9.68
N VAL A 141 6.26 6.95 9.21
CA VAL A 141 6.55 5.76 10.03
C VAL A 141 7.79 5.94 10.93
N PRO A 142 8.95 6.40 10.42
CA PRO A 142 10.14 6.60 11.27
C PRO A 142 9.94 7.62 12.40
N ILE A 143 8.94 8.49 12.29
CA ILE A 143 8.59 9.51 13.27
C ILE A 143 7.53 9.01 14.23
N ILE A 144 6.51 8.26 13.73
CA ILE A 144 5.36 7.79 14.50
C ILE A 144 5.73 6.57 15.35
N GLN A 145 6.42 5.58 14.79
CA GLN A 145 6.68 4.31 15.48
C GLN A 145 7.52 4.46 16.76
N PRO A 146 8.67 5.20 16.80
CA PRO A 146 9.50 5.23 17.98
C PRO A 146 8.80 5.78 19.23
N PRO A 147 8.00 6.86 19.19
CA PRO A 147 7.22 7.31 20.34
C PRO A 147 6.19 6.27 20.81
N VAL A 148 5.45 5.65 19.88
CA VAL A 148 4.46 4.62 20.20
C VAL A 148 5.12 3.42 20.88
N ILE A 149 6.20 2.89 20.31
CA ILE A 149 6.98 1.79 20.92
C ILE A 149 7.46 2.15 22.34
N ARG A 150 7.96 3.37 22.52
CA ARG A 150 8.42 3.83 23.85
C ARG A 150 7.28 3.95 24.86
N ALA A 151 6.07 4.28 24.40
CA ALA A 151 4.90 4.42 25.26
C ALA A 151 4.38 3.07 25.79
N ILE A 152 4.46 2.02 24.95
CA ILE A 152 3.89 0.69 25.28
C ILE A 152 4.94 -0.30 25.80
N THR A 153 6.25 0.03 25.74
CA THR A 153 7.32 -0.87 26.20
C THR A 153 8.18 -0.23 27.28
N THR A 154 8.67 -1.04 28.20
CA THR A 154 9.63 -0.61 29.22
C THR A 154 11.06 -0.56 28.64
N LYS A 155 11.97 0.18 29.33
CA LYS A 155 13.38 0.21 28.93
C LYS A 155 14.04 -1.18 28.99
N LYS A 156 13.62 -2.03 29.93
CA LYS A 156 14.15 -3.40 30.07
C LYS A 156 13.77 -4.27 28.87
N GLU A 157 12.52 -4.21 28.42
CA GLU A 157 12.03 -4.96 27.26
C GLU A 157 12.77 -4.54 25.99
N ARG A 158 12.96 -3.24 25.76
CA ARG A 158 13.72 -2.74 24.61
C ARG A 158 15.21 -3.12 24.58
N MET A 159 15.77 -3.56 25.72
CA MET A 159 17.16 -4.03 25.79
C MET A 159 17.31 -5.54 25.57
N ILE A 160 16.22 -6.28 25.43
CA ILE A 160 16.27 -7.72 25.15
C ILE A 160 16.89 -7.91 23.76
N ARG A 161 17.97 -8.67 23.70
CA ARG A 161 18.62 -9.05 22.44
C ARG A 161 18.05 -10.39 22.00
N MET A 162 17.44 -10.42 20.85
CA MET A 162 17.04 -11.68 20.21
C MET A 162 18.27 -12.30 19.52
N PRO A 163 18.68 -13.51 19.88
CA PRO A 163 19.73 -14.22 19.15
C PRO A 163 19.21 -14.53 17.74
N TYR A 164 19.88 -14.01 16.73
CA TYR A 164 19.59 -14.35 15.35
C TYR A 164 20.50 -15.49 14.92
N GLU A 165 19.98 -16.70 14.87
CA GLU A 165 20.64 -17.85 14.26
C GLU A 165 20.22 -17.89 12.78
N ALA A 166 21.08 -17.40 11.92
CA ALA A 166 20.91 -17.55 10.47
C ALA A 166 21.12 -19.02 10.11
N LYS A 167 20.05 -19.77 9.93
CA LYS A 167 20.12 -21.09 9.31
C LYS A 167 20.32 -20.93 7.81
N GLU A 168 21.30 -21.60 7.25
CA GLU A 168 21.48 -21.65 5.80
C GLU A 168 20.30 -22.35 5.16
N ILE A 169 19.59 -21.63 4.30
CA ILE A 169 18.46 -22.15 3.55
C ILE A 169 18.94 -22.52 2.16
N SER A 170 18.61 -23.73 1.72
CA SER A 170 19.01 -24.20 0.40
C SER A 170 18.41 -23.30 -0.70
N ARG A 171 19.16 -23.11 -1.77
CA ARG A 171 18.72 -22.33 -2.95
C ARG A 171 17.41 -22.85 -3.53
N THR A 172 17.21 -24.16 -3.53
CA THR A 172 15.98 -24.81 -4.01
C THR A 172 14.76 -24.33 -3.21
N VAL A 173 14.86 -24.25 -1.88
CA VAL A 173 13.76 -23.76 -1.02
C VAL A 173 13.45 -22.30 -1.31
N ARG A 174 14.48 -21.45 -1.50
CA ARG A 174 14.30 -20.04 -1.84
C ARG A 174 13.59 -19.84 -3.17
N ILE A 175 13.90 -20.68 -4.19
CA ILE A 175 13.25 -20.62 -5.51
C ILE A 175 11.82 -21.18 -5.47
N LEU A 176 11.58 -22.26 -4.73
CA LEU A 176 10.26 -22.87 -4.64
C LEU A 176 9.28 -22.04 -3.80
N PHE A 177 9.77 -21.29 -2.81
CA PHE A 177 8.95 -20.51 -1.90
C PHE A 177 7.97 -19.56 -2.63
N PRO A 178 8.41 -18.66 -3.52
CA PRO A 178 7.49 -17.76 -4.21
C PRO A 178 6.47 -18.49 -5.09
N ILE A 179 6.84 -19.63 -5.69
CA ILE A 179 5.93 -20.45 -6.50
C ILE A 179 4.85 -21.07 -5.62
N VAL A 180 5.25 -21.66 -4.49
CA VAL A 180 4.32 -22.30 -3.55
C VAL A 180 3.38 -21.27 -2.92
N VAL A 181 3.89 -20.11 -2.50
CA VAL A 181 3.06 -19.04 -1.94
C VAL A 181 2.04 -18.54 -2.96
N THR A 182 2.43 -18.34 -4.21
CA THR A 182 1.50 -17.97 -5.29
C THR A 182 0.41 -19.02 -5.50
N ALA A 183 0.79 -20.29 -5.52
CA ALA A 183 -0.18 -21.39 -5.68
C ALA A 183 -1.17 -21.47 -4.50
N ILE A 184 -0.69 -21.32 -3.26
CA ILE A 184 -1.54 -21.30 -2.07
C ILE A 184 -2.48 -20.07 -2.11
N ALA A 185 -1.97 -18.89 -2.46
CA ALA A 185 -2.79 -17.70 -2.59
C ALA A 185 -3.89 -17.88 -3.64
N GLY A 186 -3.58 -18.52 -4.77
CA GLY A 186 -4.55 -18.84 -5.82
C GLY A 186 -5.67 -19.80 -5.36
N LEU A 187 -5.36 -20.72 -4.45
CA LEU A 187 -6.34 -21.65 -3.90
C LEU A 187 -7.21 -21.03 -2.79
N VAL A 188 -6.60 -20.23 -1.90
CA VAL A 188 -7.27 -19.67 -0.71
C VAL A 188 -7.99 -18.37 -1.03
N ALA A 189 -7.37 -17.50 -1.82
CA ALA A 189 -7.86 -16.17 -2.15
C ALA A 189 -7.62 -15.85 -3.64
N PRO A 190 -8.38 -16.44 -4.57
CA PRO A 190 -8.14 -16.33 -6.02
C PRO A 190 -8.06 -14.88 -6.52
N ARG A 191 -8.81 -13.97 -5.90
CA ARG A 191 -8.81 -12.55 -6.30
C ARG A 191 -7.54 -11.79 -5.94
N SER A 192 -6.79 -12.26 -4.93
CA SER A 192 -5.52 -11.66 -4.53
C SER A 192 -4.31 -12.26 -5.26
N VAL A 193 -4.53 -13.30 -6.09
CA VAL A 193 -3.43 -14.03 -6.74
C VAL A 193 -2.60 -13.16 -7.67
N ALA A 194 -3.20 -12.18 -8.33
CA ALA A 194 -2.46 -11.23 -9.17
C ALA A 194 -1.47 -10.43 -8.31
N LEU A 195 -1.94 -9.83 -7.22
CA LEU A 195 -1.12 -9.04 -6.30
C LEU A 195 0.04 -9.87 -5.72
N VAL A 196 -0.30 -11.01 -5.10
CA VAL A 196 0.68 -11.92 -4.49
C VAL A 196 1.61 -12.50 -5.55
N GLY A 197 1.09 -12.87 -6.73
CA GLY A 197 1.88 -13.44 -7.82
C GLY A 197 2.92 -12.48 -8.38
N PHE A 198 2.57 -11.20 -8.58
CA PHE A 198 3.53 -10.19 -9.03
C PHE A 198 4.62 -9.93 -7.97
N LEU A 199 4.25 -9.88 -6.69
CA LEU A 199 5.21 -9.80 -5.57
C LEU A 199 6.17 -11.00 -5.57
N MET A 200 5.61 -12.21 -5.65
CA MET A 200 6.37 -13.45 -5.64
C MET A 200 7.21 -13.64 -6.91
N PHE A 201 6.73 -13.14 -8.06
CA PHE A 201 7.52 -13.11 -9.28
C PHE A 201 8.77 -12.23 -9.13
N GLY A 202 8.64 -11.04 -8.55
CA GLY A 202 9.78 -10.19 -8.21
C GLY A 202 10.78 -10.90 -7.30
N ASN A 203 10.30 -11.58 -6.27
CA ASN A 203 11.15 -12.37 -5.38
C ASN A 203 11.84 -13.53 -6.11
N LEU A 204 11.14 -14.21 -7.01
CA LEU A 204 11.71 -15.27 -7.84
C LEU A 204 12.85 -14.76 -8.74
N LEU A 205 12.70 -13.57 -9.33
CA LEU A 205 13.77 -12.93 -10.13
C LEU A 205 15.05 -12.76 -9.29
N ARG A 206 14.91 -12.38 -8.03
CA ARG A 206 16.03 -12.24 -7.09
C ARG A 206 16.65 -13.58 -6.74
N GLU A 207 15.84 -14.54 -6.30
CA GLU A 207 16.31 -15.79 -5.70
C GLU A 207 16.83 -16.81 -6.74
N CYS A 208 16.45 -16.68 -8.01
CA CYS A 208 16.93 -17.57 -9.07
C CYS A 208 18.44 -17.41 -9.34
N GLY A 209 19.02 -16.23 -9.05
CA GLY A 209 20.46 -15.95 -9.15
C GLY A 209 21.07 -15.98 -10.55
N VAL A 210 20.24 -16.11 -11.60
CA VAL A 210 20.65 -16.08 -13.01
C VAL A 210 20.09 -14.87 -13.75
N LEU A 211 19.15 -14.15 -13.13
CA LEU A 211 18.45 -12.98 -13.66
C LEU A 211 18.78 -11.71 -12.87
N ASN A 212 20.01 -11.59 -12.38
CA ASN A 212 20.42 -10.47 -11.51
C ASN A 212 20.15 -9.09 -12.15
N SER A 213 20.42 -8.94 -13.45
CA SER A 213 20.16 -7.70 -14.18
C SER A 213 18.66 -7.33 -14.19
N LEU A 214 17.77 -8.32 -14.37
CA LEU A 214 16.32 -8.08 -14.30
C LEU A 214 15.87 -7.76 -12.87
N SER A 215 16.44 -8.44 -11.88
CA SER A 215 16.18 -8.16 -10.46
C SER A 215 16.59 -6.74 -10.09
N GLU A 216 17.77 -6.30 -10.48
CA GLU A 216 18.26 -4.93 -10.27
C GLU A 216 17.40 -3.89 -10.98
N THR A 217 16.99 -4.17 -12.20
CA THR A 217 16.09 -3.30 -12.98
C THR A 217 14.73 -3.19 -12.30
N ALA A 218 14.19 -4.30 -11.81
CA ALA A 218 12.91 -4.31 -11.09
C ALA A 218 12.98 -3.49 -9.79
N GLN A 219 14.05 -3.66 -9.01
CA GLN A 219 14.24 -2.99 -7.73
C GLN A 219 14.44 -1.48 -7.87
N ASN A 220 15.25 -1.05 -8.82
CA ASN A 220 15.72 0.34 -8.92
C ASN A 220 14.95 1.13 -9.98
N VAL A 221 14.84 0.59 -11.20
CA VAL A 221 14.29 1.34 -12.33
C VAL A 221 12.78 1.23 -12.37
N LEU A 222 12.24 0.00 -12.37
CA LEU A 222 10.80 -0.23 -12.47
C LEU A 222 10.06 0.35 -11.26
N ALA A 223 10.52 0.05 -10.04
CA ALA A 223 9.88 0.53 -8.81
C ALA A 223 9.88 2.07 -8.76
N ASN A 224 10.97 2.73 -9.11
CA ASN A 224 11.04 4.20 -9.11
C ASN A 224 10.16 4.81 -10.19
N LEU A 225 10.17 4.26 -11.41
CA LEU A 225 9.36 4.74 -12.53
C LEU A 225 7.86 4.64 -12.19
N ILE A 226 7.43 3.49 -11.70
CA ILE A 226 6.03 3.28 -11.33
C ILE A 226 5.64 4.16 -10.13
N THR A 227 6.53 4.37 -9.16
CA THR A 227 6.28 5.29 -8.04
C THR A 227 6.06 6.73 -8.52
N ILE A 228 6.80 7.19 -9.52
CA ILE A 228 6.59 8.51 -10.13
C ILE A 228 5.20 8.55 -10.80
N PHE A 229 4.87 7.56 -11.63
CA PHE A 229 3.58 7.52 -12.32
C PHE A 229 2.41 7.43 -11.34
N LEU A 230 2.48 6.54 -10.34
CA LEU A 230 1.47 6.44 -9.29
C LEU A 230 1.27 7.78 -8.58
N GLY A 231 2.37 8.42 -8.18
CA GLY A 231 2.30 9.68 -7.44
C GLY A 231 1.67 10.81 -8.25
N ILE A 232 2.01 10.97 -9.53
CA ILE A 232 1.41 11.99 -10.38
C ILE A 232 -0.06 11.65 -10.68
N THR A 233 -0.34 10.41 -10.99
CA THR A 233 -1.63 9.97 -11.49
C THR A 233 -2.72 10.02 -10.42
N ILE A 234 -2.38 9.66 -9.16
CA ILE A 234 -3.36 9.70 -8.06
C ILE A 234 -3.86 11.13 -7.78
N ALA A 235 -3.13 12.15 -8.26
CA ALA A 235 -3.51 13.54 -8.11
C ALA A 235 -4.84 13.88 -8.80
N THR A 236 -5.31 13.10 -9.78
CA THR A 236 -6.66 13.26 -10.36
C THR A 236 -7.74 13.21 -9.29
N LYS A 237 -7.50 12.49 -8.19
CA LYS A 237 -8.41 12.37 -7.05
C LYS A 237 -8.15 13.42 -5.95
N MET A 238 -7.28 14.40 -6.22
CA MET A 238 -6.93 15.49 -5.30
C MET A 238 -7.44 16.85 -5.78
N GLN A 239 -8.46 16.87 -6.63
CA GLN A 239 -9.16 18.10 -6.99
C GLN A 239 -9.82 18.66 -5.74
N ALA A 240 -9.66 19.98 -5.51
CA ALA A 240 -10.01 20.62 -4.24
C ALA A 240 -11.49 20.46 -3.86
N ASP A 241 -12.39 20.51 -4.84
CA ASP A 241 -13.83 20.35 -4.68
C ASP A 241 -14.24 18.95 -4.21
N GLN A 242 -13.49 17.91 -4.63
CA GLN A 242 -13.75 16.51 -4.28
C GLN A 242 -12.97 16.07 -3.05
N PHE A 243 -11.76 16.62 -2.86
CA PHE A 243 -10.83 16.18 -1.83
C PHE A 243 -11.07 16.84 -0.47
N LEU A 244 -11.42 18.14 -0.43
CA LEU A 244 -11.63 18.89 0.82
C LEU A 244 -13.03 18.66 1.40
N THR A 245 -13.31 17.42 1.83
CA THR A 245 -14.57 17.01 2.43
C THR A 245 -14.39 16.57 3.88
N GLY A 246 -15.47 16.62 4.68
CA GLY A 246 -15.44 16.09 6.05
C GLY A 246 -15.06 14.62 6.12
N GLY A 247 -15.47 13.82 5.13
CA GLY A 247 -15.10 12.41 5.01
C GLY A 247 -13.59 12.21 4.81
N THR A 248 -12.97 13.02 3.96
CA THR A 248 -11.51 12.99 3.72
C THR A 248 -10.71 13.33 4.98
N LEU A 249 -11.11 14.38 5.70
CA LEU A 249 -10.44 14.76 6.96
C LEU A 249 -10.54 13.65 8.00
N LEU A 250 -11.69 12.98 8.07
CA LEU A 250 -11.89 11.87 8.98
C LEU A 250 -11.05 10.65 8.57
N ILE A 251 -10.93 10.35 7.28
CA ILE A 251 -10.06 9.27 6.76
C ILE A 251 -8.59 9.54 7.12
N ILE A 252 -8.14 10.78 6.97
CA ILE A 252 -6.79 11.18 7.38
C ILE A 252 -6.60 10.93 8.90
N ALA A 253 -7.55 11.33 9.73
CA ALA A 253 -7.49 11.06 11.17
C ALA A 253 -7.47 9.55 11.48
N LEU A 254 -8.37 8.77 10.88
CA LEU A 254 -8.43 7.31 11.04
C LEU A 254 -7.14 6.63 10.56
N GLY A 255 -6.52 7.14 9.50
CA GLY A 255 -5.23 6.65 9.02
C GLY A 255 -4.11 6.80 10.04
N LEU A 256 -4.07 7.90 10.80
CA LEU A 256 -3.11 8.07 11.89
C LEU A 256 -3.35 7.01 12.99
N PHE A 257 -4.60 6.79 13.38
CA PHE A 257 -4.94 5.72 14.32
C PHE A 257 -4.56 4.36 13.80
N ALA A 258 -4.76 4.08 12.50
CA ALA A 258 -4.36 2.84 11.87
C ALA A 258 -2.88 2.53 12.11
N PHE A 259 -2.00 3.48 11.82
CA PHE A 259 -0.55 3.32 12.00
C PHE A 259 -0.12 3.17 13.47
N VAL A 260 -0.80 3.86 14.39
CA VAL A 260 -0.55 3.71 15.83
C VAL A 260 -0.94 2.30 16.28
N PHE A 261 -2.13 1.83 15.93
CA PHE A 261 -2.61 0.50 16.34
C PHE A 261 -1.88 -0.64 15.66
N ASP A 262 -1.44 -0.46 14.42
CA ASP A 262 -0.57 -1.40 13.71
C ASP A 262 0.77 -1.57 14.44
N THR A 263 1.38 -0.45 14.85
CA THR A 263 2.58 -0.46 15.68
C THR A 263 2.34 -1.15 17.03
N VAL A 264 1.19 -0.90 17.68
CA VAL A 264 0.82 -1.56 18.95
C VAL A 264 0.67 -3.07 18.76
N GLY A 265 0.03 -3.50 17.68
CA GLY A 265 -0.18 -4.91 17.38
C GLY A 265 1.12 -5.66 17.04
N GLY A 266 2.08 -4.98 16.39
CA GLY A 266 3.37 -5.57 16.00
C GLY A 266 4.38 -5.66 17.15
N VAL A 267 4.21 -4.89 18.24
CA VAL A 267 5.11 -4.83 19.40
C VAL A 267 4.65 -5.70 20.55
#